data_033465ecb2a6793198e2a1c4f83a89d6
#
_entry.id   033465ecb2a6793198e2a1c4f83a89d6
#
_cell.length_a   1.000
_cell.length_b   1.000
_cell.length_c   1.000
_cell.angle_alpha   90.00
_cell.angle_beta   90.00
_cell.angle_gamma   90.00
#
_symmetry.space_group_name_H-M   'P 1'
#
loop_
_entity.id
_entity.type
_entity.pdbx_description
1 polymer ?
#
loop_
_entity_poly.entity_id
_entity_poly.type
_entity_poly.pdbx_seq_one_letter_code
_entity_poly.pdbx_strand_id
1 'polypeptide(L)'
;MIAAAIAPKIDRAILEPALVQLTRHESRVRRVGVTAVQPGEGVSTLARELAGAYARRGRSAVLVEANWSRPSLAEAFGLTGQPGFADIVAGAVAPSRGVHAIDDNLSVVPAGSPSAIRKATLDDGRVEDFLALVDDRFDLAIVDCEPITEIGDAAALSPFVDGFIVVIGAERTRRAVAQRALADLKAAGGAPLGVVLNRTRRPIPKWLYRWLG
;
A
#
# COMPACT_ATOMS: atom_id res chain seq x y z
N MET A 1 8.08 18.46 -15.06
CA MET A 1 9.08 17.39 -14.88
C MET A 1 9.46 17.41 -13.40
N ILE A 2 8.66 16.72 -12.56
CA ILE A 2 8.90 16.65 -11.11
C ILE A 2 9.84 15.47 -10.89
N ALA A 3 11.10 15.75 -10.57
CA ALA A 3 12.06 14.73 -10.16
C ALA A 3 11.59 14.15 -8.83
N ALA A 4 11.00 12.97 -8.88
CA ALA A 4 10.64 12.22 -7.69
C ALA A 4 11.90 12.01 -6.86
N ALA A 5 11.91 12.54 -5.64
CA ALA A 5 12.97 12.30 -4.66
C ALA A 5 13.15 10.77 -4.52
N ILE A 6 14.37 10.31 -4.78
CA ILE A 6 14.73 8.89 -4.79
C ILE A 6 14.68 8.37 -3.36
N ALA A 7 13.51 7.87 -2.96
CA ALA A 7 13.40 7.01 -1.79
C ALA A 7 14.17 5.69 -2.05
N PRO A 8 14.66 4.99 -1.02
CA PRO A 8 15.40 3.75 -1.19
C PRO A 8 14.55 2.76 -2.00
N LYS A 9 15.02 2.42 -3.19
CA LYS A 9 14.33 1.50 -4.11
C LYS A 9 14.25 0.12 -3.48
N ILE A 10 13.07 -0.46 -3.49
CA ILE A 10 12.89 -1.88 -3.20
C ILE A 10 13.60 -2.69 -4.29
N ASP A 11 14.29 -3.76 -3.87
CA ASP A 11 15.01 -4.64 -4.81
C ASP A 11 14.03 -5.18 -5.86
N ARG A 12 14.38 -5.08 -7.14
CA ARG A 12 13.58 -5.65 -8.24
C ARG A 12 13.29 -7.13 -8.06
N ALA A 13 14.17 -7.87 -7.38
CA ALA A 13 13.95 -9.27 -7.04
C ALA A 13 12.75 -9.50 -6.12
N ILE A 14 12.30 -8.47 -5.40
CA ILE A 14 11.09 -8.50 -4.56
C ILE A 14 9.89 -8.02 -5.38
N LEU A 15 10.06 -6.95 -6.15
CA LEU A 15 9.00 -6.28 -6.86
C LEU A 15 8.43 -7.12 -8.03
N GLU A 16 9.29 -7.72 -8.84
CA GLU A 16 8.88 -8.48 -10.02
C GLU A 16 7.99 -9.70 -9.69
N PRO A 17 8.32 -10.57 -8.71
CA PRO A 17 7.43 -11.67 -8.34
C PRO A 17 6.07 -11.19 -7.85
N ALA A 18 6.01 -10.12 -7.05
CA ALA A 18 4.75 -9.56 -6.57
C ALA A 18 3.89 -9.04 -7.73
N LEU A 19 4.49 -8.31 -8.66
CA LEU A 19 3.79 -7.82 -9.86
C LEU A 19 3.29 -8.96 -10.75
N VAL A 20 4.08 -10.01 -10.96
CA VAL A 20 3.66 -11.19 -11.74
C VAL A 20 2.45 -11.87 -11.10
N GLN A 21 2.42 -11.97 -9.77
CA GLN A 21 1.26 -12.54 -9.08
C GLN A 21 0.02 -11.66 -9.24
N LEU A 22 0.16 -10.34 -9.08
CA LEU A 22 -0.95 -9.40 -9.25
C LEU A 22 -1.51 -9.44 -10.67
N THR A 23 -0.64 -9.46 -11.70
CA THR A 23 -1.08 -9.52 -13.10
C THR A 23 -1.68 -10.87 -13.50
N ARG A 24 -1.26 -11.97 -12.88
CA ARG A 24 -1.86 -13.31 -13.15
C ARG A 24 -3.26 -13.47 -12.57
N HIS A 25 -3.58 -12.74 -11.53
CA HIS A 25 -4.84 -12.83 -10.79
C HIS A 25 -5.74 -11.60 -10.96
N GLU A 26 -5.52 -10.77 -11.99
CA GLU A 26 -6.27 -9.52 -12.25
C GLU A 26 -7.80 -9.67 -12.21
N SER A 27 -8.32 -10.84 -12.62
CA SER A 27 -9.76 -11.08 -12.55
C SER A 27 -10.30 -11.34 -11.13
N ARG A 28 -9.42 -11.54 -10.14
CA ARG A 28 -9.78 -11.92 -8.76
C ARG A 28 -9.20 -10.98 -7.70
N VAL A 29 -8.17 -10.20 -8.03
CA VAL A 29 -7.46 -9.34 -7.08
C VAL A 29 -7.29 -7.97 -7.72
N ARG A 30 -8.15 -7.04 -7.33
CA ARG A 30 -8.15 -5.66 -7.83
C ARG A 30 -7.81 -4.64 -6.74
N ARG A 31 -7.99 -4.99 -5.47
CA ARG A 31 -7.74 -4.12 -4.33
C ARG A 31 -6.79 -4.82 -3.36
N VAL A 32 -5.58 -4.33 -3.27
CA VAL A 32 -4.49 -4.95 -2.49
C VAL A 32 -4.04 -4.04 -1.37
N GLY A 33 -4.25 -4.48 -0.14
CA GLY A 33 -3.65 -3.85 1.03
C GLY A 33 -2.16 -4.18 1.12
N VAL A 34 -1.34 -3.20 1.41
CA VAL A 34 0.06 -3.39 1.79
C VAL A 34 0.19 -2.99 3.25
N THR A 35 0.58 -3.91 4.11
CA THR A 35 0.74 -3.69 5.54
C THR A 35 2.07 -4.28 6.03
N ALA A 36 2.41 -4.06 7.29
CA ALA A 36 3.59 -4.65 7.92
C ALA A 36 3.26 -5.26 9.26
N VAL A 37 4.19 -6.04 9.80
CA VAL A 37 4.08 -6.51 11.18
C VAL A 37 4.35 -5.36 12.15
N GLN A 38 5.37 -4.53 11.88
CA GLN A 38 5.78 -3.42 12.73
C GLN A 38 5.97 -2.12 11.94
N PRO A 39 5.89 -0.95 12.60
CA PRO A 39 6.17 0.33 11.97
C PRO A 39 7.55 0.42 11.35
N GLY A 40 7.64 1.10 10.20
CA GLY A 40 8.92 1.38 9.55
C GLY A 40 9.52 0.21 8.78
N GLU A 41 8.79 -0.86 8.51
CA GLU A 41 9.26 -1.99 7.69
C GLU A 41 9.22 -1.72 6.18
N GLY A 42 8.68 -0.56 5.74
CA GLY A 42 8.76 -0.09 4.36
C GLY A 42 7.47 -0.27 3.55
N VAL A 43 6.31 -0.27 4.20
CA VAL A 43 4.97 -0.40 3.58
C VAL A 43 4.76 0.64 2.50
N SER A 44 4.81 1.93 2.83
CA SER A 44 4.57 3.03 1.87
C SER A 44 5.57 3.03 0.70
N THR A 45 6.82 2.58 0.95
CA THR A 45 7.81 2.43 -0.11
C THR A 45 7.43 1.30 -1.07
N LEU A 46 7.03 0.13 -0.55
CA LEU A 46 6.57 -1.00 -1.37
C LEU A 46 5.29 -0.64 -2.14
N ALA A 47 4.32 -0.03 -1.48
CA ALA A 47 3.05 0.37 -2.09
C ALA A 47 3.29 1.31 -3.29
N ARG A 48 4.12 2.34 -3.12
CA ARG A 48 4.50 3.26 -4.21
C ARG A 48 5.20 2.56 -5.37
N GLU A 49 6.17 1.70 -5.07
CA GLU A 49 6.92 0.98 -6.11
C GLU A 49 6.02 -0.02 -6.86
N LEU A 50 5.11 -0.70 -6.18
CA LEU A 50 4.13 -1.60 -6.81
C LEU A 50 3.18 -0.83 -7.73
N ALA A 51 2.53 0.22 -7.24
CA ALA A 51 1.61 1.04 -8.02
C ALA A 51 2.30 1.64 -9.24
N GLY A 52 3.46 2.28 -9.04
CA GLY A 52 4.23 2.86 -10.15
C GLY A 52 4.75 1.82 -11.15
N ALA A 53 5.15 0.63 -10.70
CA ALA A 53 5.61 -0.42 -11.60
C ALA A 53 4.45 -1.06 -12.39
N TYR A 54 3.24 -1.13 -11.81
CA TYR A 54 2.03 -1.56 -12.50
C TYR A 54 1.62 -0.53 -13.57
N ALA A 55 1.62 0.75 -13.21
CA ALA A 55 1.32 1.86 -14.13
C ALA A 55 2.29 1.93 -15.31
N ARG A 56 3.60 1.72 -15.08
CA ARG A 56 4.62 1.65 -16.16
C ARG A 56 4.41 0.51 -17.16
N ARG A 57 3.58 -0.46 -16.86
CA ARG A 57 3.16 -1.53 -17.80
C ARG A 57 1.94 -1.14 -18.65
N GLY A 58 1.52 0.13 -18.59
CA GLY A 58 0.38 0.67 -19.34
C GLY A 58 -0.99 0.30 -18.74
N ARG A 59 -1.02 -0.03 -17.43
CA ARG A 59 -2.23 -0.40 -16.71
C ARG A 59 -2.62 0.68 -15.72
N SER A 60 -3.92 0.96 -15.59
CA SER A 60 -4.40 1.99 -14.67
C SER A 60 -4.31 1.55 -13.22
N ALA A 61 -3.62 2.34 -12.39
CA ALA A 61 -3.45 2.08 -10.96
C ALA A 61 -3.81 3.29 -10.10
N VAL A 62 -4.38 3.03 -8.93
CA VAL A 62 -4.52 4.02 -7.88
C VAL A 62 -3.81 3.57 -6.61
N LEU A 63 -3.06 4.50 -6.01
CA LEU A 63 -2.41 4.32 -4.72
C LEU A 63 -3.17 5.12 -3.65
N VAL A 64 -3.73 4.44 -2.66
CA VAL A 64 -4.54 5.03 -1.59
C VAL A 64 -3.79 4.99 -0.27
N GLU A 65 -3.69 6.13 0.43
CA GLU A 65 -3.06 6.20 1.74
C GLU A 65 -4.11 6.07 2.85
N ALA A 66 -4.17 4.89 3.43
CA ALA A 66 -4.94 4.59 4.64
C ALA A 66 -4.05 4.53 5.90
N ASN A 67 -2.77 4.83 5.78
CA ASN A 67 -1.84 4.98 6.90
C ASN A 67 -1.95 6.40 7.49
N TRP A 68 -2.95 6.60 8.31
CA TRP A 68 -3.27 7.90 8.87
C TRP A 68 -2.36 8.32 10.03
N SER A 69 -1.75 7.36 10.72
CA SER A 69 -0.81 7.64 11.81
C SER A 69 0.50 8.26 11.32
N ARG A 70 0.94 7.90 10.11
CA ARG A 70 2.21 8.35 9.52
C ARG A 70 2.07 8.59 8.02
N PRO A 71 1.24 9.56 7.61
CA PRO A 71 1.01 9.85 6.20
C PRO A 71 2.29 10.37 5.53
N SER A 72 2.56 9.93 4.31
CA SER A 72 3.78 10.26 3.57
C SER A 72 3.57 10.49 2.07
N LEU A 73 2.42 10.07 1.52
CA LEU A 73 2.19 10.15 0.09
C LEU A 73 1.96 11.59 -0.39
N ALA A 74 1.30 12.42 0.42
CA ALA A 74 1.08 13.82 0.07
C ALA A 74 2.41 14.55 -0.20
N GLU A 75 3.41 14.39 0.67
CA GLU A 75 4.74 14.96 0.48
C GLU A 75 5.46 14.32 -0.72
N ALA A 76 5.42 12.98 -0.81
CA ALA A 76 6.13 12.23 -1.84
C ALA A 76 5.67 12.55 -3.27
N PHE A 77 4.40 12.95 -3.45
CA PHE A 77 3.81 13.25 -4.75
C PHE A 77 3.48 14.74 -4.96
N GLY A 78 3.88 15.62 -4.03
CA GLY A 78 3.61 17.06 -4.13
C GLY A 78 2.14 17.43 -3.97
N LEU A 79 1.37 16.62 -3.23
CA LEU A 79 -0.06 16.76 -2.97
C LEU A 79 -0.37 17.36 -1.59
N THR A 80 0.60 18.01 -0.96
CA THR A 80 0.41 18.61 0.37
C THR A 80 -0.74 19.62 0.35
N GLY A 81 -1.68 19.46 1.29
CA GLY A 81 -2.87 20.30 1.39
C GLY A 81 -4.02 19.90 0.45
N GLN A 82 -3.84 18.89 -0.39
CA GLN A 82 -4.92 18.35 -1.21
C GLN A 82 -5.83 17.42 -0.38
N PRO A 83 -7.14 17.35 -0.72
CA PRO A 83 -8.03 16.39 -0.07
C PRO A 83 -7.60 14.95 -0.38
N GLY A 84 -7.92 14.03 0.53
CA GLY A 84 -7.55 12.63 0.41
C GLY A 84 -8.57 11.67 0.99
N PHE A 85 -8.13 10.46 1.30
CA PHE A 85 -9.02 9.36 1.69
C PHE A 85 -9.83 9.70 2.95
N ALA A 86 -9.22 10.27 3.98
CA ALA A 86 -9.95 10.65 5.18
C ALA A 86 -11.01 11.75 4.92
N ASP A 87 -10.75 12.70 4.00
CA ASP A 87 -11.74 13.73 3.63
C ASP A 87 -12.94 13.11 2.88
N ILE A 88 -12.70 12.09 2.06
CA ILE A 88 -13.75 11.32 1.38
C ILE A 88 -14.61 10.59 2.43
N VAL A 89 -13.98 9.80 3.28
CA VAL A 89 -14.65 8.97 4.29
C VAL A 89 -15.38 9.84 5.32
N ALA A 90 -14.81 10.98 5.71
CA ALA A 90 -15.49 11.95 6.57
C ALA A 90 -16.64 12.72 5.86
N GLY A 91 -16.86 12.49 4.56
CA GLY A 91 -17.88 13.18 3.77
C GLY A 91 -17.61 14.66 3.53
N ALA A 92 -16.36 15.09 3.69
CA ALA A 92 -15.95 16.48 3.47
C ALA A 92 -15.81 16.81 1.98
N VAL A 93 -15.53 15.80 1.15
CA VAL A 93 -15.43 15.94 -0.30
C VAL A 93 -16.03 14.73 -1.01
N ALA A 94 -16.45 14.92 -2.26
CA ALA A 94 -16.87 13.80 -3.12
C ALA A 94 -15.67 12.90 -3.45
N PRO A 95 -15.84 11.57 -3.66
CA PRO A 95 -14.76 10.62 -3.95
C PRO A 95 -13.81 11.08 -5.05
N SER A 96 -14.33 11.63 -6.16
CA SER A 96 -13.53 12.10 -7.29
C SER A 96 -12.59 13.27 -6.96
N ARG A 97 -12.88 14.03 -5.90
CA ARG A 97 -12.08 15.19 -5.48
C ARG A 97 -10.82 14.80 -4.70
N GLY A 98 -10.81 13.62 -4.10
CA GLY A 98 -9.65 13.09 -3.39
C GLY A 98 -8.70 12.26 -4.25
N VAL A 99 -9.06 12.00 -5.52
CA VAL A 99 -8.22 11.25 -6.47
C VAL A 99 -7.43 12.23 -7.33
N HIS A 100 -6.10 12.15 -7.27
CA HIS A 100 -5.20 13.06 -8.00
C HIS A 100 -4.39 12.29 -9.03
N ALA A 101 -4.53 12.64 -10.31
CA ALA A 101 -3.74 12.07 -11.39
C ALA A 101 -2.27 12.52 -11.27
N ILE A 102 -1.34 11.57 -11.32
CA ILE A 102 0.10 11.81 -11.30
C ILE A 102 0.68 11.70 -12.72
N ASP A 103 0.23 10.68 -13.45
CA ASP A 103 0.51 10.49 -14.87
C ASP A 103 -0.68 9.80 -15.56
N ASP A 104 -0.50 9.36 -16.80
CA ASP A 104 -1.58 8.76 -17.61
C ASP A 104 -2.16 7.48 -16.99
N ASN A 105 -1.37 6.75 -16.18
CA ASN A 105 -1.74 5.45 -15.65
C ASN A 105 -1.70 5.37 -14.12
N LEU A 106 -1.21 6.41 -13.43
CA LEU A 106 -1.11 6.43 -11.97
C LEU A 106 -1.89 7.58 -11.37
N SER A 107 -2.78 7.27 -10.45
CA SER A 107 -3.43 8.24 -9.57
C SER A 107 -3.06 7.97 -8.11
N VAL A 108 -3.12 9.01 -7.28
CA VAL A 108 -2.86 8.93 -5.84
C VAL A 108 -4.00 9.56 -5.07
N VAL A 109 -4.39 8.93 -3.98
CA VAL A 109 -5.30 9.43 -2.96
C VAL A 109 -4.49 9.56 -1.67
N PRO A 110 -4.03 10.76 -1.31
CA PRO A 110 -3.27 10.96 -0.07
C PRO A 110 -4.17 10.74 1.16
N ALA A 111 -3.58 10.75 2.34
CA ALA A 111 -4.33 10.54 3.59
C ALA A 111 -5.45 11.57 3.81
N GLY A 112 -5.26 12.79 3.37
CA GLY A 112 -6.20 13.89 3.54
C GLY A 112 -5.82 14.84 4.68
N SER A 113 -6.79 15.69 5.09
CA SER A 113 -6.53 16.70 6.10
C SER A 113 -6.46 16.11 7.52
N PRO A 114 -5.61 16.67 8.42
CA PRO A 114 -5.55 16.21 9.81
C PRO A 114 -6.89 16.30 10.56
N SER A 115 -7.76 17.24 10.16
CA SER A 115 -9.09 17.37 10.74
C SER A 115 -10.05 16.27 10.29
N ALA A 116 -9.92 15.81 9.04
CA ALA A 116 -10.69 14.69 8.50
C ALA A 116 -10.21 13.35 9.09
N ILE A 117 -8.89 13.13 9.18
CA ILE A 117 -8.30 11.92 9.79
C ILE A 117 -8.87 11.66 11.20
N ARG A 118 -9.04 12.72 12.03
CA ARG A 118 -9.61 12.57 13.37
C ARG A 118 -11.09 12.22 13.40
N LYS A 119 -11.81 12.35 12.28
CA LYS A 119 -13.25 12.11 12.16
C LYS A 119 -13.61 10.92 11.28
N ALA A 120 -12.63 10.42 10.53
CA ALA A 120 -12.86 9.33 9.59
C ALA A 120 -13.19 8.03 10.35
N THR A 121 -14.21 7.33 9.84
CA THR A 121 -14.58 5.98 10.25
C THR A 121 -14.71 5.13 9.00
N LEU A 122 -14.29 3.87 9.06
CA LEU A 122 -14.26 2.97 7.89
C LEU A 122 -15.54 2.11 7.76
N ASP A 123 -16.53 2.31 8.60
CA ASP A 123 -17.80 1.59 8.60
C ASP A 123 -18.94 2.30 7.88
N ASP A 124 -18.62 3.36 7.15
CA ASP A 124 -19.58 4.22 6.45
C ASP A 124 -19.70 3.82 4.96
N GLY A 125 -20.90 3.84 4.42
CA GLY A 125 -21.18 3.62 2.99
C GLY A 125 -20.38 4.51 2.02
N ARG A 126 -19.75 5.59 2.51
CA ARG A 126 -18.81 6.41 1.74
C ARG A 126 -17.55 5.68 1.30
N VAL A 127 -17.10 4.69 2.08
CA VAL A 127 -16.00 3.82 1.64
C VAL A 127 -16.45 2.98 0.45
N GLU A 128 -17.69 2.47 0.49
CA GLU A 128 -18.26 1.71 -0.63
C GLU A 128 -18.42 2.57 -1.89
N ASP A 129 -18.92 3.81 -1.75
CA ASP A 129 -19.02 4.77 -2.87
C ASP A 129 -17.63 5.07 -3.48
N PHE A 130 -16.62 5.25 -2.64
CA PHE A 130 -15.24 5.45 -3.10
C PHE A 130 -14.70 4.21 -3.82
N LEU A 131 -14.94 3.01 -3.28
CA LEU A 131 -14.50 1.77 -3.91
C LEU A 131 -15.21 1.50 -5.24
N ALA A 132 -16.49 1.84 -5.35
CA ALA A 132 -17.23 1.75 -6.63
C ALA A 132 -16.57 2.65 -7.71
N LEU A 133 -16.18 3.88 -7.35
CA LEU A 133 -15.44 4.76 -8.25
C LEU A 133 -14.07 4.18 -8.62
N VAL A 134 -13.36 3.58 -7.65
CA VAL A 134 -12.06 2.95 -7.87
C VAL A 134 -12.18 1.77 -8.85
N ASP A 135 -13.15 0.90 -8.64
CA ASP A 135 -13.38 -0.27 -9.49
C ASP A 135 -13.81 0.08 -10.91
N ASP A 136 -14.50 1.20 -11.10
CA ASP A 136 -14.90 1.69 -12.43
C ASP A 136 -13.70 2.26 -13.22
N ARG A 137 -12.73 2.88 -12.54
CA ARG A 137 -11.70 3.69 -13.19
C ARG A 137 -10.31 3.06 -13.25
N PHE A 138 -10.02 2.09 -12.37
CA PHE A 138 -8.68 1.53 -12.23
C PHE A 138 -8.66 0.01 -12.32
N ASP A 139 -7.62 -0.53 -12.95
CA ASP A 139 -7.37 -1.97 -12.99
C ASP A 139 -6.91 -2.50 -11.63
N LEU A 140 -6.16 -1.69 -10.87
CA LEU A 140 -5.60 -2.06 -9.57
C LEU A 140 -5.59 -0.90 -8.58
N ALA A 141 -6.07 -1.16 -7.37
CA ALA A 141 -5.88 -0.30 -6.22
C ALA A 141 -4.85 -0.91 -5.27
N ILE A 142 -3.84 -0.12 -4.92
CA ILE A 142 -2.89 -0.45 -3.84
C ILE A 142 -3.22 0.44 -2.65
N VAL A 143 -3.48 -0.16 -1.50
CA VAL A 143 -3.81 0.56 -0.27
C VAL A 143 -2.64 0.47 0.69
N ASP A 144 -2.02 1.62 0.99
CA ASP A 144 -0.96 1.75 2.00
C ASP A 144 -1.59 1.76 3.39
N CYS A 145 -1.47 0.65 4.11
CA CYS A 145 -2.15 0.41 5.38
C CYS A 145 -1.20 0.59 6.57
N GLU A 146 -1.75 0.85 7.73
CA GLU A 146 -1.03 0.83 9.00
C GLU A 146 -0.50 -0.59 9.33
N PRO A 147 0.52 -0.70 10.19
CA PRO A 147 1.01 -1.99 10.66
C PRO A 147 -0.05 -2.78 11.45
N ILE A 148 -0.05 -4.10 11.30
CA ILE A 148 -1.02 -5.01 11.95
C ILE A 148 -0.97 -4.89 13.49
N THR A 149 0.20 -4.58 14.06
CA THR A 149 0.38 -4.44 15.52
C THR A 149 -0.01 -3.07 16.06
N GLU A 150 -0.24 -2.10 15.21
CA GLU A 150 -0.85 -0.82 15.59
C GLU A 150 -2.37 -0.98 15.50
N ILE A 151 -3.07 -0.54 16.50
CA ILE A 151 -4.46 -0.91 16.83
C ILE A 151 -5.44 -0.70 15.66
N GLY A 152 -5.95 -1.80 15.09
CA GLY A 152 -7.28 -1.81 14.50
C GLY A 152 -7.39 -1.58 12.99
N ASP A 153 -6.53 -0.80 12.34
CA ASP A 153 -6.87 -0.23 11.03
C ASP A 153 -6.64 -1.16 9.83
N ALA A 154 -5.59 -1.99 9.85
CA ALA A 154 -5.43 -3.00 8.79
C ALA A 154 -6.57 -4.04 8.83
N ALA A 155 -7.05 -4.38 10.03
CA ALA A 155 -8.20 -5.26 10.22
C ALA A 155 -9.50 -4.61 9.73
N ALA A 156 -9.69 -3.32 10.01
CA ALA A 156 -10.86 -2.55 9.56
C ALA A 156 -10.91 -2.41 8.02
N LEU A 157 -9.76 -2.47 7.35
CA LEU A 157 -9.68 -2.45 5.88
C LEU A 157 -9.93 -3.82 5.22
N SER A 158 -9.96 -4.92 6.00
CA SER A 158 -10.15 -6.28 5.46
C SER A 158 -11.40 -6.46 4.59
N PRO A 159 -12.56 -5.83 4.88
CA PRO A 159 -13.74 -5.93 4.02
C PRO A 159 -13.57 -5.20 2.67
N PHE A 160 -12.63 -4.27 2.58
CA PHE A 160 -12.50 -3.35 1.45
C PHE A 160 -11.37 -3.73 0.49
N VAL A 161 -10.57 -4.75 0.82
CA VAL A 161 -9.47 -5.27 -0.02
C VAL A 161 -9.63 -6.76 -0.29
N ASP A 162 -9.14 -7.23 -1.42
CA ASP A 162 -9.17 -8.65 -1.78
C ASP A 162 -8.11 -9.47 -1.01
N GLY A 163 -7.13 -8.77 -0.44
CA GLY A 163 -6.13 -9.36 0.44
C GLY A 163 -4.93 -8.45 0.66
N PHE A 164 -3.97 -8.95 1.43
CA PHE A 164 -2.83 -8.18 1.92
C PHE A 164 -1.48 -8.74 1.50
N ILE A 165 -0.59 -7.87 1.06
CA ILE A 165 0.85 -8.12 1.04
C ILE A 165 1.43 -7.67 2.38
N VAL A 166 2.03 -8.59 3.13
CA VAL A 166 2.58 -8.30 4.46
C VAL A 166 4.08 -8.11 4.37
N VAL A 167 4.56 -6.92 4.71
CA VAL A 167 5.99 -6.59 4.77
C VAL A 167 6.55 -6.98 6.12
N ILE A 168 7.69 -7.67 6.13
CA ILE A 168 8.41 -8.05 7.34
C ILE A 168 9.85 -7.54 7.22
N GLY A 169 10.30 -6.79 8.20
CA GLY A 169 11.69 -6.36 8.28
C GLY A 169 12.59 -7.52 8.67
N ALA A 170 13.41 -8.01 7.74
CA ALA A 170 14.43 -9.00 8.03
C ALA A 170 15.37 -8.46 9.14
N GLU A 171 15.77 -9.31 10.08
CA GLU A 171 16.63 -8.98 11.22
C GLU A 171 15.98 -8.06 12.30
N ARG A 172 14.75 -7.56 12.08
CA ARG A 172 14.03 -6.72 13.07
C ARG A 172 12.86 -7.44 13.71
N THR A 173 12.09 -8.15 12.90
CA THR A 173 10.87 -8.82 13.36
C THR A 173 11.15 -10.28 13.65
N ARG A 174 10.95 -10.68 14.90
CA ARG A 174 11.09 -12.09 15.32
C ARG A 174 10.00 -12.93 14.65
N ARG A 175 10.36 -14.15 14.24
CA ARG A 175 9.44 -15.10 13.58
C ARG A 175 8.11 -15.29 14.34
N ALA A 176 8.17 -15.44 15.66
CA ALA A 176 6.97 -15.63 16.48
C ALA A 176 6.03 -14.41 16.41
N VAL A 177 6.58 -13.18 16.38
CA VAL A 177 5.79 -11.94 16.26
C VAL A 177 5.13 -11.87 14.89
N ALA A 178 5.87 -12.21 13.82
CA ALA A 178 5.32 -12.25 12.47
C ALA A 178 4.20 -13.30 12.33
N GLN A 179 4.40 -14.50 12.89
CA GLN A 179 3.38 -15.56 12.89
C GLN A 179 2.12 -15.12 13.62
N ARG A 180 2.27 -14.45 14.77
CA ARG A 180 1.15 -13.91 15.54
C ARG A 180 0.38 -12.87 14.75
N ALA A 181 1.08 -11.87 14.19
CA ALA A 181 0.45 -10.81 13.39
C ALA A 181 -0.31 -11.37 12.18
N LEU A 182 0.25 -12.37 11.48
CA LEU A 182 -0.44 -13.06 10.38
C LEU A 182 -1.69 -13.82 10.85
N ALA A 183 -1.65 -14.41 12.04
CA ALA A 183 -2.81 -15.07 12.61
C ALA A 183 -3.89 -14.05 12.99
N ASP A 184 -3.51 -12.92 13.60
CA ASP A 184 -4.42 -11.84 13.97
C ASP A 184 -5.07 -11.21 12.72
N LEU A 185 -4.30 -10.97 11.65
CA LEU A 185 -4.84 -10.50 10.35
C LEU A 185 -5.89 -11.46 9.78
N LYS A 186 -5.60 -12.77 9.79
CA LYS A 186 -6.55 -13.79 9.33
C LYS A 186 -7.80 -13.85 10.19
N ALA A 187 -7.65 -13.76 11.51
CA ALA A 187 -8.78 -13.75 12.45
C ALA A 187 -9.71 -12.53 12.23
N ALA A 188 -9.15 -11.42 11.77
CA ALA A 188 -9.89 -10.22 11.37
C ALA A 188 -10.47 -10.28 9.92
N GLY A 189 -10.41 -11.43 9.25
CA GLY A 189 -10.93 -11.62 7.89
C GLY A 189 -9.96 -11.23 6.78
N GLY A 190 -8.75 -10.76 7.10
CA GLY A 190 -7.76 -10.37 6.10
C GLY A 190 -7.08 -11.59 5.44
N ALA A 191 -7.09 -11.66 4.11
CA ALA A 191 -6.46 -12.73 3.34
C ALA A 191 -5.00 -12.35 3.01
N PRO A 192 -3.96 -13.04 3.53
CA PRO A 192 -2.59 -12.78 3.11
C PRO A 192 -2.35 -13.33 1.70
N LEU A 193 -2.06 -12.44 0.74
CA LEU A 193 -1.68 -12.77 -0.64
C LEU A 193 -0.20 -13.18 -0.74
N GLY A 194 0.62 -12.64 0.16
CA GLY A 194 2.04 -12.91 0.18
C GLY A 194 2.78 -12.18 1.30
N VAL A 195 4.03 -12.57 1.48
CA VAL A 195 4.95 -11.95 2.46
C VAL A 195 6.17 -11.44 1.74
N VAL A 196 6.54 -10.20 2.02
CA VAL A 196 7.76 -9.56 1.51
C VAL A 196 8.76 -9.38 2.65
N LEU A 197 9.92 -10.03 2.54
CA LEU A 197 11.04 -9.79 3.45
C LEU A 197 11.84 -8.59 2.95
N ASN A 198 11.69 -7.47 3.63
CA ASN A 198 12.39 -6.23 3.34
C ASN A 198 13.64 -6.06 4.23
N ARG A 199 14.57 -5.20 3.80
CA ARG A 199 15.81 -4.89 4.54
C ARG A 199 16.71 -6.11 4.78
N THR A 200 16.69 -7.09 3.89
CA THR A 200 17.62 -8.21 3.94
C THR A 200 19.03 -7.70 3.68
N ARG A 201 19.94 -7.89 4.64
CA ARG A 201 21.37 -7.69 4.38
C ARG A 201 21.87 -8.87 3.57
N ARG A 202 22.47 -8.59 2.42
CA ARG A 202 23.27 -9.59 1.69
C ARG A 202 24.68 -9.52 2.26
N PRO A 203 25.09 -10.41 3.17
CA PRO A 203 26.42 -10.35 3.79
C PRO A 203 27.53 -10.63 2.78
N ILE A 204 27.19 -11.21 1.62
CA ILE A 204 28.14 -11.56 0.57
C ILE A 204 28.08 -10.50 -0.52
N PRO A 205 29.18 -9.75 -0.78
CA PRO A 205 29.22 -8.77 -1.86
C PRO A 205 28.97 -9.43 -3.23
N LYS A 206 28.25 -8.71 -4.12
CA LYS A 206 27.88 -9.24 -5.47
C LYS A 206 29.10 -9.70 -6.29
N TRP A 207 30.29 -9.16 -6.06
CA TRP A 207 31.48 -9.55 -6.76
C TRP A 207 31.97 -10.97 -6.37
N LEU A 208 31.69 -11.45 -5.14
CA LEU A 208 32.06 -12.77 -4.69
C LEU A 208 31.22 -13.88 -5.34
N TYR A 209 29.92 -13.58 -5.64
CA TYR A 209 29.08 -14.51 -6.40
C TYR A 209 29.56 -14.72 -7.83
N ARG A 210 30.25 -13.75 -8.42
CA ARG A 210 30.86 -13.87 -9.77
C ARG A 210 32.13 -14.77 -9.80
N TRP A 211 32.66 -15.08 -8.63
CA TRP A 211 33.84 -15.91 -8.47
C TRP A 211 33.52 -17.38 -8.14
N LEU A 212 32.28 -17.66 -7.71
CA LEU A 212 31.86 -19.00 -7.24
C LEU A 212 30.88 -19.69 -8.23
N GLY A 213 30.56 -19.07 -9.35
CA GLY A 213 29.78 -19.59 -10.49
C GLY A 213 30.66 -19.50 -11.76
#